data_a1fb6acd2b18aacf21381c9657ed4bd9
#
_entry.id   a1fb6acd2b18aacf21381c9657ed4bd9
#
_cell.length_a   1.000
_cell.length_b   1.000
_cell.length_c   1.000
_cell.angle_alpha   90.00
_cell.angle_beta   90.00
_cell.angle_gamma   90.00
#
_symmetry.space_group_name_H-M   'P 1'
#
loop_
_entity.id
_entity.type
_entity.pdbx_description
1 polymer ?
#
loop_
_entity_poly.entity_id
_entity_poly.type
_entity_poly.pdbx_seq_one_letter_code
_entity_poly.pdbx_strand_id
1 'polypeptide(L)'
;MKKKIYLNAFEMNCVGHISHGLWAHPDNQRHRYTDLNYWTELAQLLEKGMFDSLFLADVVGVYDTYQQNKDTAVREAVQIPANDPLMIISAMANVTKHLGFAVTFSTSYEHPYGYARRMSTLDHLTKGRMAWNIVTSHLSSAEKNFGIETKLNHDEKYDLADEFLEVCYKLWEISWEDDAVIRDRENKIYTDPNKVHQINHIGKYFNVPGPHLSEPSPQRTPVLYQAGMSERGREFASKHAEGIFLGGKDVETLKYVVKDIREKAEKYGRNPNNIKLFAGICVIVGKTYEEAIEKFDSFQKYWSLEGNIAHYAGGSGYDLSQYNINDYIGTLSVKEIIGNLSKIDGKWFKLLIGTPKEIANEMQYLVEETDIDGFNLVQYISPGTFQDFIDLVVPELQKRGLYKTQYTEGTYREKLFGKGNSKLPNNHFINEYRNTFAK
;
A
#
# COMPACT_ATOMS: atom_id res chain seq x y z
N MET A 1 22.48 16.89 -6.83
CA MET A 1 21.54 17.10 -5.71
C MET A 1 21.36 15.77 -5.01
N LYS A 2 21.25 15.75 -3.68
CA LYS A 2 20.93 14.51 -2.93
C LYS A 2 19.54 14.02 -3.32
N LYS A 3 19.37 12.70 -3.44
CA LYS A 3 18.06 12.05 -3.68
C LYS A 3 17.13 12.36 -2.49
N LYS A 4 15.94 12.85 -2.77
CA LYS A 4 14.93 13.10 -1.72
C LYS A 4 14.27 11.81 -1.33
N ILE A 5 13.95 11.67 -0.05
CA ILE A 5 13.25 10.53 0.53
C ILE A 5 11.74 10.78 0.48
N TYR A 6 10.97 9.83 -0.03
CA TYR A 6 9.52 9.79 0.09
C TYR A 6 9.12 8.96 1.32
N LEU A 7 8.06 9.35 2.00
CA LEU A 7 7.57 8.66 3.19
C LEU A 7 6.07 8.36 3.08
N ASN A 8 5.71 7.10 3.19
CA ASN A 8 4.34 6.67 3.39
C ASN A 8 4.20 6.15 4.83
N ALA A 9 3.07 6.44 5.47
CA ALA A 9 2.70 5.84 6.74
C ALA A 9 1.95 4.53 6.46
N PHE A 10 2.45 3.41 6.97
CA PHE A 10 1.86 2.09 6.73
C PHE A 10 0.94 1.69 7.88
N GLU A 11 -0.35 1.57 7.60
CA GLU A 11 -1.39 1.30 8.58
C GLU A 11 -2.45 0.35 8.01
N MET A 12 -3.37 -0.11 8.84
CA MET A 12 -4.52 -0.90 8.46
C MET A 12 -5.74 -0.51 9.30
N ASN A 13 -6.93 -0.53 8.72
CA ASN A 13 -8.17 -0.20 9.43
C ASN A 13 -8.60 -1.35 10.37
N CYS A 14 -7.76 -1.65 11.35
CA CYS A 14 -7.95 -2.72 12.33
C CYS A 14 -7.22 -2.41 13.64
N VAL A 15 -7.47 -3.19 14.67
CA VAL A 15 -6.82 -3.05 15.97
C VAL A 15 -5.42 -3.66 16.03
N GLY A 16 -5.18 -4.76 15.33
CA GLY A 16 -3.90 -5.46 15.28
C GLY A 16 -3.40 -5.64 13.85
N HIS A 17 -2.52 -4.75 13.36
CA HIS A 17 -1.97 -4.85 12.02
C HIS A 17 -0.90 -5.96 11.94
N ILE A 18 0.39 -5.61 12.06
CA ILE A 18 1.52 -6.56 12.05
C ILE A 18 2.29 -6.59 13.36
N SER A 19 1.91 -5.75 14.31
CA SER A 19 2.51 -5.62 15.65
C SER A 19 1.58 -6.29 16.67
N HIS A 20 1.45 -7.63 16.56
CA HIS A 20 0.51 -8.39 17.36
C HIS A 20 0.84 -8.34 18.84
N GLY A 21 -0.21 -8.18 19.67
CA GLY A 21 -0.11 -7.98 21.11
C GLY A 21 0.02 -6.51 21.51
N LEU A 22 0.61 -5.64 20.69
CA LEU A 22 0.82 -4.22 21.05
C LEU A 22 -0.45 -3.40 21.17
N TRP A 23 -1.61 -3.92 20.77
CA TRP A 23 -2.89 -3.30 21.05
C TRP A 23 -3.15 -3.14 22.56
N ALA A 24 -2.53 -3.99 23.38
CA ALA A 24 -2.62 -3.95 24.84
C ALA A 24 -1.65 -2.96 25.49
N HIS A 25 -0.72 -2.36 24.75
CA HIS A 25 0.18 -1.34 25.29
C HIS A 25 -0.64 -0.09 25.68
N PRO A 26 -0.43 0.50 26.89
CA PRO A 26 -1.26 1.59 27.41
C PRO A 26 -1.31 2.84 26.50
N ASP A 27 -0.21 3.13 25.78
CA ASP A 27 -0.13 4.28 24.90
C ASP A 27 -0.67 4.01 23.48
N ASN A 28 -1.10 2.77 23.19
CA ASN A 28 -1.61 2.43 21.85
C ASN A 28 -3.10 2.78 21.73
N GLN A 29 -3.43 3.65 20.79
CA GLN A 29 -4.79 4.10 20.54
C GLN A 29 -5.50 3.35 19.41
N ARG A 30 -4.92 2.26 18.86
CA ARG A 30 -5.53 1.51 17.75
C ARG A 30 -6.91 0.94 18.06
N HIS A 31 -7.25 0.72 19.34
CA HIS A 31 -8.60 0.34 19.74
C HIS A 31 -9.66 1.36 19.28
N ARG A 32 -9.27 2.61 18.97
CA ARG A 32 -10.15 3.65 18.41
C ARG A 32 -10.33 3.52 16.88
N TYR A 33 -9.91 2.44 16.24
CA TYR A 33 -10.03 2.28 14.78
C TYR A 33 -11.48 2.38 14.26
N THR A 34 -12.49 2.21 15.11
CA THR A 34 -13.91 2.42 14.79
C THR A 34 -14.38 3.86 15.01
N ASP A 35 -13.52 4.75 15.52
CA ASP A 35 -13.78 6.17 15.72
C ASP A 35 -13.22 6.99 14.55
N LEU A 36 -14.09 7.73 13.87
CA LEU A 36 -13.69 8.55 12.75
C LEU A 36 -12.71 9.66 13.14
N ASN A 37 -12.78 10.17 14.37
CA ASN A 37 -11.84 11.18 14.85
C ASN A 37 -10.41 10.64 14.91
N TYR A 38 -10.22 9.37 15.30
CA TYR A 38 -8.89 8.75 15.29
C TYR A 38 -8.23 8.85 13.91
N TRP A 39 -8.97 8.57 12.85
CA TRP A 39 -8.46 8.62 11.49
C TRP A 39 -8.19 10.03 10.99
N THR A 40 -9.06 10.98 11.33
CA THR A 40 -8.87 12.39 10.95
C THR A 40 -7.71 13.03 11.73
N GLU A 41 -7.55 12.74 13.01
CA GLU A 41 -6.41 13.15 13.83
C GLU A 41 -5.09 12.58 13.27
N LEU A 42 -5.07 11.28 12.93
CA LEU A 42 -3.90 10.62 12.32
C LEU A 42 -3.53 11.26 10.99
N ALA A 43 -4.51 11.51 10.11
CA ALA A 43 -4.27 12.13 8.81
C ALA A 43 -3.67 13.55 8.95
N GLN A 44 -4.18 14.35 9.89
CA GLN A 44 -3.62 15.69 10.19
C GLN A 44 -2.20 15.61 10.75
N LEU A 45 -1.93 14.64 11.63
CA LEU A 45 -0.58 14.39 12.15
C LEU A 45 0.41 14.04 11.03
N LEU A 46 0.03 13.13 10.14
CA LEU A 46 0.86 12.71 9.01
C LEU A 46 1.09 13.87 8.04
N GLU A 47 0.08 14.67 7.75
CA GLU A 47 0.25 15.86 6.90
C GLU A 47 1.18 16.89 7.54
N LYS A 48 1.07 17.14 8.86
CA LYS A 48 2.02 17.98 9.62
C LYS A 48 3.46 17.46 9.50
N GLY A 49 3.64 16.13 9.53
CA GLY A 49 4.92 15.45 9.34
C GLY A 49 5.39 15.38 7.89
N MET A 50 4.68 15.99 6.95
CA MET A 50 5.01 16.02 5.52
C MET A 50 5.02 14.64 4.85
N PHE A 51 4.26 13.65 5.35
CA PHE A 51 4.15 12.34 4.70
C PHE A 51 3.56 12.46 3.30
N ASP A 52 4.04 11.62 2.38
CA ASP A 52 3.53 11.59 1.00
C ASP A 52 2.17 10.94 0.93
N SER A 53 1.97 9.84 1.66
CA SER A 53 0.66 9.19 1.76
C SER A 53 0.45 8.45 3.08
N LEU A 54 -0.81 8.20 3.40
CA LEU A 54 -1.23 7.12 4.27
C LEU A 54 -1.50 5.90 3.38
N PHE A 55 -0.70 4.85 3.59
CA PHE A 55 -0.80 3.58 2.89
C PHE A 55 -1.57 2.60 3.77
N LEU A 56 -2.82 2.31 3.39
CA LEU A 56 -3.72 1.43 4.13
C LEU A 56 -3.68 0.02 3.55
N ALA A 57 -3.11 -0.90 4.31
CA ALA A 57 -3.25 -2.33 4.04
C ALA A 57 -4.69 -2.79 4.25
N ASP A 58 -5.05 -3.87 3.57
CA ASP A 58 -6.31 -4.56 3.79
C ASP A 58 -6.18 -6.06 3.51
N VAL A 59 -6.91 -6.86 4.28
CA VAL A 59 -7.03 -8.30 4.13
C VAL A 59 -8.49 -8.69 4.35
N VAL A 60 -9.10 -9.26 3.32
CA VAL A 60 -10.52 -9.64 3.34
C VAL A 60 -10.66 -11.11 3.70
N GLY A 61 -10.25 -11.48 4.91
CA GLY A 61 -10.31 -12.85 5.38
C GLY A 61 -9.77 -12.98 6.80
N VAL A 62 -9.91 -14.16 7.37
CA VAL A 62 -9.44 -14.49 8.72
C VAL A 62 -8.23 -15.42 8.63
N TYR A 63 -7.24 -15.20 9.48
CA TYR A 63 -6.06 -16.04 9.62
C TYR A 63 -6.44 -17.33 10.40
N ASP A 64 -7.02 -18.31 9.69
CA ASP A 64 -7.57 -19.55 10.26
C ASP A 64 -6.70 -20.80 10.03
N THR A 65 -5.46 -20.62 9.56
CA THR A 65 -4.55 -21.72 9.27
C THR A 65 -3.96 -22.33 10.54
N TYR A 66 -3.52 -21.50 11.50
CA TYR A 66 -2.93 -21.99 12.75
C TYR A 66 -3.96 -22.77 13.57
N GLN A 67 -3.62 -24.00 13.97
CA GLN A 67 -4.51 -24.93 14.67
C GLN A 67 -5.82 -25.23 13.92
N GLN A 68 -5.87 -24.99 12.61
CA GLN A 68 -7.04 -25.19 11.74
C GLN A 68 -8.31 -24.50 12.23
N ASN A 69 -8.17 -23.35 12.92
CA ASN A 69 -9.28 -22.54 13.41
C ASN A 69 -8.91 -21.05 13.51
N LYS A 70 -9.93 -20.22 13.73
CA LYS A 70 -9.81 -18.76 13.84
C LYS A 70 -9.51 -18.25 15.25
N ASP A 71 -9.52 -19.12 16.27
CA ASP A 71 -9.63 -18.67 17.67
C ASP A 71 -8.43 -17.86 18.12
N THR A 72 -7.21 -18.27 17.76
CA THR A 72 -6.01 -17.49 18.04
C THR A 72 -6.03 -16.15 17.32
N ALA A 73 -6.40 -16.10 16.04
CA ALA A 73 -6.45 -14.86 15.28
C ALA A 73 -7.44 -13.85 15.90
N VAL A 74 -8.61 -14.34 16.34
CA VAL A 74 -9.64 -13.50 16.98
C VAL A 74 -9.17 -13.01 18.37
N ARG A 75 -8.63 -13.92 19.19
CA ARG A 75 -8.15 -13.58 20.54
C ARG A 75 -7.00 -12.59 20.54
N GLU A 76 -6.06 -12.79 19.63
CA GLU A 76 -4.83 -11.96 19.53
C GLU A 76 -5.01 -10.75 18.61
N ALA A 77 -6.21 -10.54 18.08
CA ALA A 77 -6.52 -9.46 17.14
C ALA A 77 -5.61 -9.45 15.88
N VAL A 78 -5.36 -10.62 15.28
CA VAL A 78 -4.53 -10.75 14.08
C VAL A 78 -5.30 -10.27 12.86
N GLN A 79 -5.25 -8.97 12.59
CA GLN A 79 -5.97 -8.27 11.53
C GLN A 79 -7.50 -8.53 11.52
N ILE A 80 -8.02 -8.90 12.67
CA ILE A 80 -9.45 -9.04 12.97
C ILE A 80 -9.68 -8.58 14.43
N PRO A 81 -10.70 -7.72 14.71
CA PRO A 81 -11.63 -7.11 13.76
C PRO A 81 -10.97 -6.08 12.83
N ALA A 82 -11.50 -5.94 11.61
CA ALA A 82 -11.06 -4.97 10.61
C ALA A 82 -12.26 -4.33 9.90
N ASN A 83 -12.10 -3.08 9.48
CA ASN A 83 -13.11 -2.33 8.73
C ASN A 83 -12.59 -1.99 7.32
N ASP A 84 -13.52 -1.74 6.39
CA ASP A 84 -13.19 -1.32 5.02
C ASP A 84 -12.42 0.02 5.01
N PRO A 85 -11.18 0.06 4.51
CA PRO A 85 -10.37 1.27 4.51
C PRO A 85 -10.88 2.35 3.54
N LEU A 86 -11.68 2.02 2.53
CA LEU A 86 -12.23 3.01 1.59
C LEU A 86 -13.21 3.97 2.28
N MET A 87 -13.92 3.50 3.30
CA MET A 87 -14.97 4.26 3.97
C MET A 87 -14.47 5.47 4.76
N ILE A 88 -13.22 5.48 5.20
CA ILE A 88 -12.63 6.55 6.01
C ILE A 88 -11.91 7.62 5.18
N ILE A 89 -11.64 7.36 3.90
CA ILE A 89 -10.82 8.24 3.03
C ILE A 89 -11.42 9.63 2.91
N SER A 90 -12.72 9.75 2.61
CA SER A 90 -13.36 11.04 2.38
C SER A 90 -13.29 11.96 3.61
N ALA A 91 -13.41 11.39 4.82
CA ALA A 91 -13.29 12.15 6.05
C ALA A 91 -11.86 12.66 6.28
N MET A 92 -10.86 11.82 6.10
CA MET A 92 -9.45 12.21 6.18
C MET A 92 -9.08 13.26 5.12
N ALA A 93 -9.58 13.09 3.89
CA ALA A 93 -9.36 14.02 2.80
C ALA A 93 -9.95 15.42 3.07
N ASN A 94 -11.07 15.48 3.81
CA ASN A 94 -11.73 16.75 4.16
C ASN A 94 -10.92 17.59 5.15
N VAL A 95 -10.09 16.96 5.99
CA VAL A 95 -9.27 17.65 7.02
C VAL A 95 -7.81 17.82 6.60
N THR A 96 -7.44 17.40 5.39
CA THR A 96 -6.09 17.48 4.82
C THR A 96 -6.12 18.12 3.43
N LYS A 97 -4.97 18.66 2.99
CA LYS A 97 -4.82 19.31 1.68
C LYS A 97 -3.86 18.57 0.75
N HIS A 98 -2.85 17.92 1.30
CA HIS A 98 -1.70 17.41 0.56
C HIS A 98 -1.49 15.91 0.70
N LEU A 99 -1.87 15.30 1.82
CA LEU A 99 -1.67 13.87 2.10
C LEU A 99 -2.36 13.00 1.04
N GLY A 100 -1.60 12.09 0.42
CA GLY A 100 -2.12 11.05 -0.46
C GLY A 100 -2.73 9.88 0.31
N PHE A 101 -3.58 9.10 -0.34
CA PHE A 101 -4.25 7.93 0.25
C PHE A 101 -4.05 6.73 -0.66
N ALA A 102 -3.14 5.83 -0.28
CA ALA A 102 -2.91 4.57 -0.98
C ALA A 102 -3.69 3.46 -0.28
N VAL A 103 -4.72 2.95 -0.92
CA VAL A 103 -5.64 1.98 -0.32
C VAL A 103 -5.48 0.62 -0.98
N THR A 104 -5.33 -0.42 -0.19
CA THR A 104 -5.28 -1.80 -0.67
C THR A 104 -6.67 -2.28 -1.07
N PHE A 105 -6.73 -2.90 -2.24
CA PHE A 105 -7.96 -3.49 -2.75
C PHE A 105 -7.68 -4.71 -3.64
N SER A 106 -8.45 -5.78 -3.43
CA SER A 106 -8.25 -7.04 -4.14
C SER A 106 -8.96 -7.08 -5.48
N THR A 107 -8.26 -7.55 -6.51
CA THR A 107 -8.86 -7.83 -7.82
C THR A 107 -9.68 -9.12 -7.84
N SER A 108 -9.56 -9.96 -6.81
CA SER A 108 -10.17 -11.29 -6.78
C SER A 108 -11.64 -11.30 -6.35
N TYR A 109 -12.12 -10.27 -5.64
CA TYR A 109 -13.44 -10.31 -4.98
C TYR A 109 -14.40 -9.22 -5.44
N GLU A 110 -13.99 -8.40 -6.37
CA GLU A 110 -14.78 -7.28 -6.86
C GLU A 110 -14.91 -7.29 -8.39
N HIS A 111 -15.91 -6.57 -8.88
CA HIS A 111 -16.08 -6.37 -10.31
C HIS A 111 -15.43 -5.04 -10.74
N PRO A 112 -14.59 -5.01 -11.80
CA PRO A 112 -13.84 -3.82 -12.20
C PRO A 112 -14.69 -2.60 -12.50
N TYR A 113 -15.91 -2.77 -13.04
CA TYR A 113 -16.84 -1.67 -13.31
C TYR A 113 -17.29 -0.94 -12.04
N GLY A 114 -17.70 -1.70 -11.01
CA GLY A 114 -18.07 -1.11 -9.72
C GLY A 114 -16.90 -0.47 -9.00
N TYR A 115 -15.75 -1.12 -9.07
CA TYR A 115 -14.51 -0.62 -8.47
C TYR A 115 -14.03 0.67 -9.15
N ALA A 116 -13.99 0.73 -10.47
CA ALA A 116 -13.59 1.92 -11.21
C ALA A 116 -14.43 3.14 -10.84
N ARG A 117 -15.75 2.97 -10.67
CA ARG A 117 -16.64 4.04 -10.21
C ARG A 117 -16.29 4.54 -8.82
N ARG A 118 -16.02 3.63 -7.84
CA ARG A 118 -15.61 4.03 -6.48
C ARG A 118 -14.32 4.83 -6.48
N MET A 119 -13.32 4.38 -7.23
CA MET A 119 -12.03 5.06 -7.30
C MET A 119 -12.12 6.44 -7.96
N SER A 120 -12.89 6.59 -9.05
CA SER A 120 -13.15 7.92 -9.64
C SER A 120 -13.87 8.85 -8.65
N THR A 121 -14.86 8.34 -7.91
CA THR A 121 -15.55 9.11 -6.87
C THR A 121 -14.57 9.62 -5.82
N LEU A 122 -13.71 8.74 -5.28
CA LEU A 122 -12.72 9.13 -4.29
C LEU A 122 -11.66 10.07 -4.86
N ASP A 123 -11.24 9.88 -6.12
CA ASP A 123 -10.26 10.77 -6.74
C ASP A 123 -10.83 12.19 -6.93
N HIS A 124 -12.11 12.33 -7.27
CA HIS A 124 -12.81 13.63 -7.27
C HIS A 124 -12.85 14.25 -5.86
N LEU A 125 -13.34 13.50 -4.86
CA LEU A 125 -13.51 13.99 -3.50
C LEU A 125 -12.18 14.37 -2.83
N THR A 126 -11.12 13.66 -3.15
CA THR A 126 -9.75 13.92 -2.65
C THR A 126 -8.97 14.92 -3.50
N LYS A 127 -9.56 15.41 -4.62
CA LYS A 127 -8.89 16.32 -5.57
C LYS A 127 -7.58 15.73 -6.14
N GLY A 128 -7.65 14.47 -6.58
CA GLY A 128 -6.52 13.79 -7.20
C GLY A 128 -5.47 13.28 -6.21
N ARG A 129 -5.87 12.81 -5.02
CA ARG A 129 -4.94 12.29 -4.02
C ARG A 129 -5.07 10.78 -3.79
N MET A 130 -5.78 10.07 -4.68
CA MET A 130 -5.96 8.62 -4.55
C MET A 130 -4.82 7.83 -5.16
N ALA A 131 -4.53 6.72 -4.50
CA ALA A 131 -3.71 5.64 -5.01
C ALA A 131 -4.33 4.28 -4.66
N TRP A 132 -4.03 3.27 -5.46
CA TRP A 132 -4.51 1.90 -5.29
C TRP A 132 -3.35 0.93 -5.14
N ASN A 133 -3.26 0.28 -4.00
CA ASN A 133 -2.37 -0.87 -3.81
C ASN A 133 -3.09 -2.14 -4.29
N ILE A 134 -2.65 -2.67 -5.40
CA ILE A 134 -3.26 -3.80 -6.09
C ILE A 134 -2.80 -5.10 -5.44
N VAL A 135 -3.74 -5.93 -4.99
CA VAL A 135 -3.45 -7.26 -4.46
C VAL A 135 -4.35 -8.33 -5.09
N THR A 136 -3.82 -9.54 -5.17
CA THR A 136 -4.55 -10.71 -5.68
C THR A 136 -5.10 -11.60 -4.58
N SER A 137 -4.88 -11.23 -3.32
CA SER A 137 -5.28 -11.95 -2.10
C SER A 137 -4.75 -13.39 -1.99
N HIS A 138 -4.61 -13.89 -0.75
CA HIS A 138 -4.01 -15.19 -0.50
C HIS A 138 -4.77 -16.06 0.53
N LEU A 139 -5.65 -15.45 1.34
CA LEU A 139 -6.35 -16.18 2.40
C LEU A 139 -7.52 -17.01 1.84
N SER A 140 -7.50 -18.30 2.08
CA SER A 140 -8.57 -19.22 1.65
C SER A 140 -9.91 -18.96 2.34
N SER A 141 -9.90 -18.40 3.55
CA SER A 141 -11.11 -17.99 4.25
C SER A 141 -11.87 -16.88 3.50
N ALA A 142 -11.16 -15.98 2.82
CA ALA A 142 -11.76 -14.96 1.96
C ALA A 142 -12.47 -15.61 0.75
N GLU A 143 -11.78 -16.51 0.04
CA GLU A 143 -12.37 -17.25 -1.10
C GLU A 143 -13.69 -17.93 -0.72
N LYS A 144 -13.70 -18.63 0.42
CA LYS A 144 -14.90 -19.30 0.95
C LYS A 144 -16.04 -18.31 1.25
N ASN A 145 -15.72 -17.17 1.88
CA ASN A 145 -16.72 -16.16 2.25
C ASN A 145 -17.33 -15.44 1.02
N PHE A 146 -16.59 -15.34 -0.08
CA PHE A 146 -17.10 -14.83 -1.35
C PHE A 146 -17.72 -15.88 -2.25
N GLY A 147 -17.85 -17.14 -1.78
CA GLY A 147 -18.47 -18.24 -2.54
C GLY A 147 -17.68 -18.63 -3.79
N ILE A 148 -16.36 -18.44 -3.79
CA ILE A 148 -15.50 -18.79 -4.91
C ILE A 148 -15.20 -20.28 -4.84
N GLU A 149 -15.86 -21.06 -5.72
CA GLU A 149 -15.70 -22.51 -5.79
C GLU A 149 -14.44 -22.91 -6.57
N THR A 150 -14.13 -22.19 -7.64
CA THR A 150 -12.96 -22.48 -8.49
C THR A 150 -11.74 -21.74 -7.97
N LYS A 151 -10.82 -22.46 -7.36
CA LYS A 151 -9.58 -21.90 -6.85
C LYS A 151 -8.61 -21.64 -8.00
N LEU A 152 -8.32 -20.37 -8.25
CA LEU A 152 -7.23 -19.95 -9.14
C LEU A 152 -5.88 -20.17 -8.45
N ASN A 153 -4.89 -20.66 -9.19
CA ASN A 153 -3.52 -20.71 -8.71
C ASN A 153 -2.91 -19.29 -8.66
N HIS A 154 -1.69 -19.18 -8.12
CA HIS A 154 -1.01 -17.90 -7.94
C HIS A 154 -0.91 -17.08 -9.24
N ASP A 155 -0.50 -17.69 -10.34
CA ASP A 155 -0.28 -16.98 -11.60
C ASP A 155 -1.59 -16.63 -12.30
N GLU A 156 -2.58 -17.52 -12.25
CA GLU A 156 -3.94 -17.24 -12.75
C GLU A 156 -4.62 -16.06 -12.03
N LYS A 157 -4.33 -15.84 -10.75
CA LYS A 157 -4.79 -14.64 -10.02
C LYS A 157 -4.18 -13.36 -10.60
N TYR A 158 -2.93 -13.40 -11.07
CA TYR A 158 -2.34 -12.26 -11.77
C TYR A 158 -2.89 -12.09 -13.19
N ASP A 159 -3.26 -13.15 -13.89
CA ASP A 159 -3.93 -13.06 -15.20
C ASP A 159 -5.30 -12.38 -15.06
N LEU A 160 -6.05 -12.75 -14.01
CA LEU A 160 -7.32 -12.08 -13.67
C LEU A 160 -7.06 -10.60 -13.31
N ALA A 161 -6.01 -10.30 -12.57
CA ALA A 161 -5.64 -8.93 -12.21
C ALA A 161 -5.22 -8.10 -13.42
N ASP A 162 -4.50 -8.67 -14.39
CA ASP A 162 -4.17 -8.02 -15.67
C ASP A 162 -5.45 -7.60 -16.43
N GLU A 163 -6.43 -8.50 -16.55
CA GLU A 163 -7.70 -8.19 -17.23
C GLU A 163 -8.56 -7.22 -16.42
N PHE A 164 -8.57 -7.33 -15.08
CA PHE A 164 -9.26 -6.37 -14.22
C PHE A 164 -8.74 -4.95 -14.45
N LEU A 165 -7.40 -4.78 -14.50
CA LEU A 165 -6.77 -3.51 -14.80
C LEU A 165 -7.05 -3.02 -16.19
N GLU A 166 -7.05 -3.89 -17.19
CA GLU A 166 -7.41 -3.52 -18.57
C GLU A 166 -8.80 -2.90 -18.63
N VAL A 167 -9.79 -3.51 -17.97
CA VAL A 167 -11.15 -2.95 -17.87
C VAL A 167 -11.13 -1.60 -17.18
N CYS A 168 -10.45 -1.48 -16.03
CA CYS A 168 -10.34 -0.22 -15.31
C CYS A 168 -9.69 0.88 -16.16
N TYR A 169 -8.61 0.59 -16.85
CA TYR A 169 -7.95 1.53 -17.74
C TYR A 169 -8.87 2.00 -18.87
N LYS A 170 -9.58 1.08 -19.51
CA LYS A 170 -10.55 1.44 -20.55
C LYS A 170 -11.62 2.38 -20.00
N LEU A 171 -12.15 2.11 -18.81
CA LEU A 171 -13.13 2.96 -18.15
C LEU A 171 -12.57 4.34 -17.79
N TRP A 172 -11.39 4.42 -17.20
CA TRP A 172 -10.83 5.68 -16.71
C TRP A 172 -10.20 6.55 -17.79
N GLU A 173 -9.51 5.94 -18.78
CA GLU A 173 -8.65 6.68 -19.69
C GLU A 173 -9.29 6.98 -21.05
N ILE A 174 -10.21 6.12 -21.50
CA ILE A 174 -10.73 6.21 -22.88
C ILE A 174 -12.24 6.31 -22.99
N SER A 175 -13.00 5.98 -21.94
CA SER A 175 -14.48 6.03 -22.00
C SER A 175 -15.03 7.46 -22.13
N TRP A 176 -14.31 8.47 -21.67
CA TRP A 176 -14.68 9.88 -21.76
C TRP A 176 -13.52 10.70 -22.32
N GLU A 177 -13.79 11.57 -23.29
CA GLU A 177 -12.83 12.57 -23.75
C GLU A 177 -12.66 13.67 -22.69
N ASP A 178 -11.51 14.40 -22.74
CA ASP A 178 -11.18 15.41 -21.72
C ASP A 178 -12.18 16.58 -21.69
N ASP A 179 -12.76 16.92 -22.82
CA ASP A 179 -13.71 18.02 -23.03
C ASP A 179 -15.16 17.54 -23.22
N ALA A 180 -15.48 16.30 -22.83
CA ALA A 180 -16.84 15.75 -22.94
C ALA A 180 -17.86 16.52 -22.09
N VAL A 181 -17.44 17.05 -20.92
CA VAL A 181 -18.32 17.78 -20.00
C VAL A 181 -18.37 19.26 -20.36
N ILE A 182 -19.47 19.71 -20.96
CA ILE A 182 -19.67 21.07 -21.51
C ILE A 182 -20.28 22.02 -20.47
N ARG A 183 -21.26 21.56 -19.70
CA ARG A 183 -22.06 22.34 -18.73
C ARG A 183 -22.70 23.58 -19.33
N ASP A 184 -23.20 23.49 -20.58
CA ASP A 184 -23.91 24.56 -21.26
C ASP A 184 -25.33 24.71 -20.65
N ARG A 185 -25.46 25.72 -19.80
CA ARG A 185 -26.72 25.99 -19.09
C ARG A 185 -27.79 26.59 -19.98
N GLU A 186 -27.39 27.33 -21.00
CA GLU A 186 -28.31 28.02 -21.91
C GLU A 186 -29.06 27.00 -22.80
N ASN A 187 -28.30 26.08 -23.39
CA ASN A 187 -28.86 25.02 -24.25
C ASN A 187 -29.25 23.75 -23.47
N LYS A 188 -29.02 23.71 -22.14
CA LYS A 188 -29.30 22.58 -21.25
C LYS A 188 -28.54 21.31 -21.65
N ILE A 189 -27.30 21.46 -22.10
CA ILE A 189 -26.43 20.37 -22.48
C ILE A 189 -25.36 20.24 -21.40
N TYR A 190 -25.35 19.14 -20.65
CA TYR A 190 -24.33 18.88 -19.63
C TYR A 190 -23.10 18.27 -20.24
N THR A 191 -23.26 17.27 -21.11
CA THR A 191 -22.18 16.48 -21.71
C THR A 191 -22.46 16.29 -23.20
N ASP A 192 -21.42 16.31 -24.05
CA ASP A 192 -21.51 15.88 -25.42
C ASP A 192 -21.57 14.36 -25.51
N PRO A 193 -22.69 13.76 -25.94
CA PRO A 193 -22.82 12.30 -25.99
C PRO A 193 -21.87 11.63 -26.99
N ASN A 194 -21.37 12.37 -27.99
CA ASN A 194 -20.42 11.83 -28.97
C ASN A 194 -19.00 11.67 -28.38
N LYS A 195 -18.74 12.27 -27.21
CA LYS A 195 -17.45 12.20 -26.48
C LYS A 195 -17.46 11.22 -25.30
N VAL A 196 -18.51 10.40 -25.21
CA VAL A 196 -18.65 9.35 -24.19
C VAL A 196 -18.78 8.00 -24.88
N HIS A 197 -17.78 7.17 -24.74
CA HIS A 197 -17.60 5.94 -25.50
C HIS A 197 -17.84 4.68 -24.68
N GLN A 198 -18.49 3.70 -25.30
CA GLN A 198 -18.51 2.34 -24.77
C GLN A 198 -17.11 1.72 -24.92
N ILE A 199 -16.68 0.96 -23.92
CA ILE A 199 -15.37 0.28 -23.96
C ILE A 199 -15.46 -1.09 -24.63
N ASN A 200 -16.65 -1.69 -24.73
CA ASN A 200 -16.94 -2.96 -25.39
C ASN A 200 -15.94 -4.07 -25.02
N HIS A 201 -15.53 -4.15 -23.77
CA HIS A 201 -14.60 -5.16 -23.32
C HIS A 201 -15.26 -6.53 -23.27
N ILE A 202 -14.65 -7.51 -23.95
CA ILE A 202 -15.00 -8.93 -23.90
C ILE A 202 -13.69 -9.68 -23.64
N GLY A 203 -13.58 -10.30 -22.46
CA GLY A 203 -12.40 -10.99 -22.01
C GLY A 203 -12.68 -12.38 -21.45
N LYS A 204 -11.66 -13.01 -20.88
CA LYS A 204 -11.77 -14.32 -20.25
C LYS A 204 -12.56 -14.27 -18.94
N TYR A 205 -12.37 -13.18 -18.17
CA TYR A 205 -12.92 -13.05 -16.82
C TYR A 205 -14.05 -12.01 -16.76
N PHE A 206 -14.03 -10.99 -17.63
CA PHE A 206 -14.97 -9.88 -17.56
C PHE A 206 -15.58 -9.54 -18.92
N ASN A 207 -16.87 -9.18 -18.90
CA ASN A 207 -17.58 -8.59 -20.04
C ASN A 207 -18.18 -7.26 -19.60
N VAL A 208 -17.65 -6.15 -20.12
CA VAL A 208 -18.03 -4.80 -19.71
C VAL A 208 -18.23 -3.91 -20.93
N PRO A 209 -19.47 -3.65 -21.34
CA PRO A 209 -19.74 -2.76 -22.47
C PRO A 209 -19.37 -1.28 -22.16
N GLY A 210 -19.46 -0.84 -20.92
CA GLY A 210 -19.36 0.58 -20.57
C GLY A 210 -20.62 1.38 -20.93
N PRO A 211 -20.57 2.73 -20.99
CA PRO A 211 -19.42 3.58 -20.64
C PRO A 211 -19.15 3.66 -19.13
N HIS A 212 -18.07 4.34 -18.73
CA HIS A 212 -17.85 4.70 -17.33
C HIS A 212 -18.93 5.67 -16.84
N LEU A 213 -19.41 5.48 -15.58
CA LEU A 213 -20.46 6.35 -15.05
C LEU A 213 -19.96 7.70 -14.52
N SER A 214 -18.70 7.79 -14.16
CA SER A 214 -18.13 9.02 -13.63
C SER A 214 -17.49 9.85 -14.74
N GLU A 215 -17.66 11.16 -14.69
CA GLU A 215 -16.86 12.08 -15.51
C GLU A 215 -15.37 11.94 -15.15
N PRO A 216 -14.44 12.36 -16.02
CA PRO A 216 -13.00 12.22 -15.77
C PRO A 216 -12.56 12.84 -14.46
N SER A 217 -11.93 12.05 -13.59
CA SER A 217 -11.35 12.53 -12.33
C SER A 217 -9.98 13.18 -12.56
N PRO A 218 -9.43 13.93 -11.59
CA PRO A 218 -8.18 14.67 -11.76
C PRO A 218 -6.99 13.82 -12.22
N GLN A 219 -6.88 12.58 -11.76
CA GLN A 219 -5.80 11.66 -12.14
C GLN A 219 -6.26 10.67 -13.22
N ARG A 220 -7.55 10.54 -13.51
CA ARG A 220 -8.19 9.46 -14.26
C ARG A 220 -7.91 8.11 -13.61
N THR A 221 -6.80 7.49 -13.93
CA THR A 221 -6.28 6.33 -13.20
C THR A 221 -5.66 6.82 -11.88
N PRO A 222 -6.02 6.28 -10.70
CA PRO A 222 -5.31 6.59 -9.46
C PRO A 222 -3.84 6.16 -9.55
N VAL A 223 -2.97 6.69 -8.70
CA VAL A 223 -1.57 6.20 -8.63
C VAL A 223 -1.59 4.72 -8.27
N LEU A 224 -0.87 3.90 -9.02
CA LEU A 224 -0.89 2.44 -8.86
C LEU A 224 0.29 1.96 -8.03
N TYR A 225 -0.02 1.30 -6.91
CA TYR A 225 0.93 0.60 -6.06
C TYR A 225 0.78 -0.91 -6.18
N GLN A 226 1.86 -1.63 -5.88
CA GLN A 226 1.86 -3.09 -5.79
C GLN A 226 2.92 -3.55 -4.78
N ALA A 227 2.72 -4.70 -4.13
CA ALA A 227 3.58 -5.21 -3.06
C ALA A 227 4.05 -6.67 -3.27
N GLY A 228 3.91 -7.24 -4.47
CA GLY A 228 4.27 -8.63 -4.76
C GLY A 228 5.77 -8.82 -4.94
N MET A 229 6.34 -9.74 -4.16
CA MET A 229 7.78 -10.05 -4.19
C MET A 229 8.12 -11.31 -5.00
N SER A 230 7.10 -12.10 -5.42
CA SER A 230 7.30 -13.23 -6.32
C SER A 230 7.75 -12.77 -7.70
N GLU A 231 8.31 -13.65 -8.52
CA GLU A 231 8.74 -13.29 -9.88
C GLU A 231 7.58 -12.74 -10.71
N ARG A 232 6.42 -13.45 -10.72
CA ARG A 232 5.20 -12.99 -11.40
C ARG A 232 4.66 -11.67 -10.82
N GLY A 233 4.77 -11.49 -9.48
CA GLY A 233 4.39 -10.24 -8.81
C GLY A 233 5.27 -9.06 -9.22
N ARG A 234 6.59 -9.24 -9.31
CA ARG A 234 7.51 -8.20 -9.77
C ARG A 234 7.33 -7.89 -11.26
N GLU A 235 7.02 -8.89 -12.07
CA GLU A 235 6.67 -8.69 -13.47
C GLU A 235 5.41 -7.83 -13.62
N PHE A 236 4.33 -8.19 -12.93
CA PHE A 236 3.08 -7.42 -12.89
C PHE A 236 3.31 -5.99 -12.39
N ALA A 237 4.09 -5.82 -11.31
CA ALA A 237 4.44 -4.52 -10.78
C ALA A 237 5.22 -3.67 -11.79
N SER A 238 6.21 -4.24 -12.46
CA SER A 238 7.03 -3.55 -13.47
C SER A 238 6.21 -3.11 -14.68
N LYS A 239 5.17 -3.86 -15.03
CA LYS A 239 4.23 -3.53 -16.10
C LYS A 239 3.27 -2.41 -15.71
N HIS A 240 2.69 -2.45 -14.52
CA HIS A 240 1.55 -1.62 -14.12
C HIS A 240 1.86 -0.54 -13.08
N ALA A 241 2.67 -0.84 -12.07
CA ALA A 241 2.78 0.01 -10.90
C ALA A 241 3.63 1.27 -11.12
N GLU A 242 3.29 2.32 -10.39
CA GLU A 242 4.05 3.57 -10.26
C GLU A 242 4.76 3.66 -8.91
N GLY A 243 4.26 2.92 -7.91
CA GLY A 243 4.89 2.73 -6.62
C GLY A 243 4.98 1.24 -6.29
N ILE A 244 6.09 0.77 -5.74
CA ILE A 244 6.23 -0.63 -5.33
C ILE A 244 6.71 -0.68 -3.88
N PHE A 245 5.95 -1.39 -3.06
CA PHE A 245 6.31 -1.67 -1.67
C PHE A 245 7.19 -2.93 -1.63
N LEU A 246 8.45 -2.75 -1.25
CA LEU A 246 9.45 -3.80 -1.18
C LEU A 246 9.52 -4.40 0.22
N GLY A 247 9.44 -5.73 0.30
CA GLY A 247 9.90 -6.49 1.45
C GLY A 247 11.41 -6.70 1.39
N GLY A 248 11.98 -7.09 2.50
CA GLY A 248 13.40 -7.37 2.64
C GLY A 248 14.06 -6.50 3.72
N LYS A 249 14.99 -7.11 4.46
CA LYS A 249 15.69 -6.47 5.59
C LYS A 249 17.10 -6.06 5.24
N ASP A 250 17.71 -6.77 4.31
CA ASP A 250 19.13 -6.61 3.99
C ASP A 250 19.33 -5.86 2.66
N VAL A 251 20.45 -5.18 2.60
CA VAL A 251 20.82 -4.31 1.48
C VAL A 251 20.97 -5.09 0.17
N GLU A 252 21.51 -6.30 0.21
CA GLU A 252 21.77 -7.08 -1.01
C GLU A 252 20.47 -7.58 -1.64
N THR A 253 19.52 -8.03 -0.82
CA THR A 253 18.16 -8.38 -1.31
C THR A 253 17.48 -7.17 -1.93
N LEU A 254 17.54 -6.01 -1.28
CA LEU A 254 16.94 -4.78 -1.84
C LEU A 254 17.61 -4.37 -3.15
N LYS A 255 18.96 -4.38 -3.25
CA LYS A 255 19.69 -4.10 -4.49
C LYS A 255 19.24 -5.02 -5.63
N TYR A 256 19.17 -6.32 -5.35
CA TYR A 256 18.73 -7.29 -6.35
C TYR A 256 17.31 -7.01 -6.86
N VAL A 257 16.37 -6.80 -5.94
CA VAL A 257 14.96 -6.59 -6.30
C VAL A 257 14.77 -5.26 -7.04
N VAL A 258 15.44 -4.19 -6.59
CA VAL A 258 15.42 -2.89 -7.28
C VAL A 258 15.91 -3.02 -8.71
N LYS A 259 17.05 -3.68 -8.91
CA LYS A 259 17.62 -3.93 -10.23
C LYS A 259 16.67 -4.73 -11.12
N ASP A 260 16.13 -5.85 -10.63
CA ASP A 260 15.20 -6.72 -11.36
C ASP A 260 13.95 -5.96 -11.83
N ILE A 261 13.36 -5.12 -10.94
CA ILE A 261 12.20 -4.29 -11.28
C ILE A 261 12.53 -3.25 -12.36
N ARG A 262 13.67 -2.56 -12.23
CA ARG A 262 14.12 -1.56 -13.22
C ARG A 262 14.32 -2.20 -14.61
N GLU A 263 15.02 -3.33 -14.67
CA GLU A 263 15.27 -4.09 -15.92
C GLU A 263 13.96 -4.60 -16.53
N LYS A 264 13.03 -5.11 -15.73
CA LYS A 264 11.70 -5.53 -16.21
C LYS A 264 10.88 -4.34 -16.73
N ALA A 265 10.92 -3.19 -16.09
CA ALA A 265 10.23 -1.99 -16.55
C ALA A 265 10.72 -1.56 -17.95
N GLU A 266 12.02 -1.59 -18.18
CA GLU A 266 12.61 -1.29 -19.50
C GLU A 266 12.12 -2.27 -20.58
N LYS A 267 11.99 -3.56 -20.27
CA LYS A 267 11.44 -4.57 -21.20
C LYS A 267 9.99 -4.26 -21.62
N TYR A 268 9.21 -3.62 -20.73
CA TYR A 268 7.86 -3.13 -21.05
C TYR A 268 7.85 -1.72 -21.67
N GLY A 269 9.01 -1.19 -22.10
CA GLY A 269 9.12 0.14 -22.72
C GLY A 269 8.88 1.31 -21.73
N ARG A 270 8.86 1.05 -20.44
CA ARG A 270 8.66 2.06 -19.40
C ARG A 270 10.00 2.70 -19.01
N ASN A 271 9.94 3.98 -18.67
CA ASN A 271 11.07 4.61 -17.99
C ASN A 271 11.16 4.09 -16.54
N PRO A 272 12.27 3.44 -16.13
CA PRO A 272 12.43 2.89 -14.78
C PRO A 272 12.25 3.95 -13.68
N ASN A 273 12.57 5.22 -13.95
CA ASN A 273 12.43 6.33 -13.00
C ASN A 273 10.96 6.73 -12.74
N ASN A 274 10.03 6.25 -13.57
CA ASN A 274 8.58 6.40 -13.36
C ASN A 274 8.00 5.35 -12.41
N ILE A 275 8.85 4.60 -11.70
CA ILE A 275 8.47 3.68 -10.64
C ILE A 275 9.21 4.10 -9.37
N LYS A 276 8.45 4.43 -8.32
CA LYS A 276 8.99 4.74 -6.99
C LYS A 276 9.05 3.48 -6.15
N LEU A 277 10.19 3.21 -5.55
CA LEU A 277 10.46 1.99 -4.78
C LEU A 277 10.55 2.33 -3.29
N PHE A 278 9.69 1.70 -2.48
CA PHE A 278 9.55 1.96 -1.05
C PHE A 278 9.92 0.73 -0.25
N ALA A 279 10.94 0.80 0.59
CA ALA A 279 11.25 -0.27 1.54
C ALA A 279 10.42 -0.12 2.82
N GLY A 280 9.98 -1.24 3.40
CA GLY A 280 9.37 -1.23 4.72
C GLY A 280 10.42 -1.04 5.81
N ILE A 281 10.17 -0.09 6.73
CA ILE A 281 10.99 0.09 7.93
C ILE A 281 10.12 0.26 9.18
N CYS A 282 10.61 -0.28 10.29
CA CYS A 282 10.10 0.00 11.63
C CYS A 282 11.10 0.90 12.35
N VAL A 283 10.62 1.95 13.01
CA VAL A 283 11.50 2.90 13.71
C VAL A 283 11.09 3.03 15.16
N ILE A 284 12.05 2.88 16.07
CA ILE A 284 11.93 3.19 17.49
C ILE A 284 12.97 4.25 17.81
N VAL A 285 12.55 5.49 17.95
CA VAL A 285 13.44 6.62 18.17
C VAL A 285 13.24 7.23 19.55
N GLY A 286 14.36 7.55 20.21
CA GLY A 286 14.43 8.33 21.44
C GLY A 286 15.32 9.55 21.27
N LYS A 287 15.24 10.52 22.17
CA LYS A 287 16.18 11.65 22.22
C LYS A 287 17.59 11.17 22.54
N THR A 288 17.70 10.09 23.28
CA THR A 288 18.94 9.34 23.55
C THR A 288 18.77 7.90 23.13
N TYR A 289 19.87 7.16 23.02
CA TYR A 289 19.84 5.74 22.69
C TYR A 289 19.15 4.92 23.80
N GLU A 290 19.37 5.29 25.06
CA GLU A 290 18.76 4.66 26.23
C GLU A 290 17.24 4.79 26.19
N GLU A 291 16.69 5.99 25.86
CA GLU A 291 15.26 6.20 25.70
C GLU A 291 14.67 5.31 24.57
N ALA A 292 15.38 5.14 23.47
CA ALA A 292 14.95 4.25 22.39
C ALA A 292 14.91 2.79 22.81
N ILE A 293 15.88 2.34 23.61
CA ILE A 293 15.93 0.98 24.17
C ILE A 293 14.81 0.76 25.19
N GLU A 294 14.55 1.72 26.06
CA GLU A 294 13.43 1.64 27.02
C GLU A 294 12.07 1.48 26.31
N LYS A 295 11.86 2.21 25.21
CA LYS A 295 10.67 2.04 24.35
C LYS A 295 10.61 0.64 23.74
N PHE A 296 11.73 0.16 23.17
CA PHE A 296 11.83 -1.19 22.61
C PHE A 296 11.47 -2.25 23.65
N ASP A 297 12.08 -2.19 24.85
CA ASP A 297 11.82 -3.13 25.93
C ASP A 297 10.36 -3.06 26.38
N SER A 298 9.77 -1.86 26.42
CA SER A 298 8.34 -1.69 26.72
C SER A 298 7.48 -2.40 25.69
N PHE A 299 7.75 -2.23 24.40
CA PHE A 299 6.97 -2.88 23.34
C PHE A 299 7.15 -4.41 23.36
N GLN A 300 8.36 -4.91 23.63
CA GLN A 300 8.64 -6.33 23.72
C GLN A 300 7.80 -7.05 24.79
N LYS A 301 7.43 -6.36 25.89
CA LYS A 301 6.58 -6.93 26.95
C LYS A 301 5.17 -7.28 26.48
N TYR A 302 4.67 -6.58 25.46
CA TYR A 302 3.32 -6.76 24.90
C TYR A 302 3.32 -7.57 23.62
N TRP A 303 4.49 -7.97 23.12
CA TRP A 303 4.62 -8.72 21.87
C TRP A 303 4.01 -10.11 22.00
N SER A 304 3.03 -10.46 21.15
CA SER A 304 2.38 -11.75 21.17
C SER A 304 3.06 -12.74 20.24
N LEU A 305 3.67 -13.79 20.82
CA LEU A 305 4.18 -14.91 20.04
C LEU A 305 3.05 -15.65 19.31
N GLU A 306 1.94 -15.96 19.98
CA GLU A 306 0.82 -16.68 19.37
C GLU A 306 0.18 -15.91 18.22
N GLY A 307 -0.01 -14.58 18.39
CA GLY A 307 -0.50 -13.72 17.32
C GLY A 307 0.43 -13.72 16.11
N ASN A 308 1.74 -13.70 16.33
CA ASN A 308 2.73 -13.77 15.25
C ASN A 308 2.79 -15.15 14.58
N ILE A 309 2.60 -16.24 15.32
CA ILE A 309 2.49 -17.59 14.75
C ILE A 309 1.22 -17.69 13.87
N ALA A 310 0.07 -17.21 14.34
CA ALA A 310 -1.16 -17.22 13.57
C ALA A 310 -1.04 -16.41 12.27
N HIS A 311 -0.42 -15.24 12.33
CA HIS A 311 -0.14 -14.42 11.14
C HIS A 311 0.80 -15.12 10.17
N TYR A 312 1.90 -15.68 10.67
CA TYR A 312 2.85 -16.44 9.85
C TYR A 312 2.17 -17.63 9.16
N ALA A 313 1.39 -18.41 9.90
CA ALA A 313 0.70 -19.57 9.36
C ALA A 313 -0.26 -19.18 8.23
N GLY A 314 -1.07 -18.13 8.41
CA GLY A 314 -1.98 -17.66 7.38
C GLY A 314 -1.27 -17.07 6.16
N GLY A 315 -0.14 -16.36 6.36
CA GLY A 315 0.65 -15.81 5.27
C GLY A 315 1.47 -16.82 4.49
N SER A 316 2.01 -17.85 5.17
CA SER A 316 2.85 -18.89 4.57
C SER A 316 2.09 -20.14 4.13
N GLY A 317 0.90 -20.37 4.68
CA GLY A 317 0.13 -21.61 4.52
C GLY A 317 0.59 -22.76 5.41
N TYR A 318 1.61 -22.59 6.25
CA TYR A 318 2.14 -23.62 7.13
C TYR A 318 1.57 -23.51 8.54
N ASP A 319 0.81 -24.53 8.98
CA ASP A 319 0.33 -24.64 10.36
C ASP A 319 1.42 -25.20 11.27
N LEU A 320 2.12 -24.30 11.99
CA LEU A 320 3.24 -24.69 12.86
C LEU A 320 2.82 -25.64 13.98
N SER A 321 1.54 -25.76 14.33
CA SER A 321 1.04 -26.68 15.34
C SER A 321 1.13 -28.16 14.91
N GLN A 322 1.31 -28.43 13.63
CA GLN A 322 1.40 -29.77 13.05
C GLN A 322 2.84 -30.29 12.90
N TYR A 323 3.84 -29.47 13.25
CA TYR A 323 5.26 -29.79 13.08
C TYR A 323 5.95 -30.00 14.42
N ASN A 324 6.95 -30.87 14.44
CA ASN A 324 7.86 -30.95 15.57
C ASN A 324 8.83 -29.78 15.56
N ILE A 325 9.36 -29.43 16.72
CA ILE A 325 10.23 -28.25 16.90
C ILE A 325 11.51 -28.29 16.04
N ASN A 326 11.95 -29.50 15.68
CA ASN A 326 13.15 -29.74 14.86
C ASN A 326 12.85 -29.95 13.37
N ASP A 327 11.58 -29.99 12.97
CA ASP A 327 11.21 -30.10 11.55
C ASP A 327 11.60 -28.83 10.79
N TYR A 328 11.80 -28.95 9.48
CA TYR A 328 12.20 -27.84 8.61
C TYR A 328 11.05 -27.39 7.73
N ILE A 329 10.90 -26.07 7.58
CA ILE A 329 10.03 -25.41 6.61
C ILE A 329 10.93 -24.52 5.76
N GLY A 330 11.16 -24.94 4.51
CA GLY A 330 12.18 -24.32 3.66
C GLY A 330 13.58 -24.53 4.25
N THR A 331 14.30 -23.45 4.52
CA THR A 331 15.66 -23.46 5.05
C THR A 331 15.74 -23.34 6.58
N LEU A 332 14.62 -23.06 7.26
CA LEU A 332 14.57 -22.82 8.70
C LEU A 332 13.88 -23.98 9.44
N SER A 333 14.39 -24.36 10.59
CA SER A 333 13.67 -25.22 11.52
C SER A 333 12.50 -24.50 12.17
N VAL A 334 11.48 -25.23 12.59
CA VAL A 334 10.33 -24.68 13.33
C VAL A 334 10.80 -23.93 14.59
N LYS A 335 11.84 -24.42 15.26
CA LYS A 335 12.47 -23.74 16.40
C LYS A 335 13.00 -22.35 16.03
N GLU A 336 13.70 -22.23 14.91
CA GLU A 336 14.23 -20.94 14.44
C GLU A 336 13.10 -20.00 14.02
N ILE A 337 12.08 -20.52 13.33
CA ILE A 337 10.89 -19.74 12.97
C ILE A 337 10.22 -19.18 14.22
N ILE A 338 9.94 -20.01 15.23
CA ILE A 338 9.32 -19.59 16.49
C ILE A 338 10.24 -18.58 17.22
N GLY A 339 11.55 -18.84 17.25
CA GLY A 339 12.53 -17.92 17.82
C GLY A 339 12.49 -16.54 17.18
N ASN A 340 12.39 -16.49 15.85
CA ASN A 340 12.25 -15.23 15.10
C ASN A 340 10.90 -14.55 15.38
N LEU A 341 9.82 -15.31 15.55
CA LEU A 341 8.48 -14.78 15.83
C LEU A 341 8.33 -14.22 17.24
N SER A 342 9.18 -14.66 18.18
CA SER A 342 9.10 -14.27 19.61
C SER A 342 9.64 -12.87 19.90
N LYS A 343 10.28 -12.20 18.94
CA LYS A 343 10.97 -10.93 19.15
C LYS A 343 10.52 -9.85 18.18
N ILE A 344 10.54 -8.61 18.67
CA ILE A 344 10.45 -7.41 17.81
C ILE A 344 11.85 -7.15 17.22
N ASP A 345 12.26 -7.87 16.21
CA ASP A 345 13.59 -7.73 15.62
C ASP A 345 13.56 -7.37 14.11
N GLY A 346 12.50 -6.69 13.69
CA GLY A 346 12.29 -6.33 12.29
C GLY A 346 11.99 -7.55 11.41
N LYS A 347 11.24 -8.50 11.93
CA LYS A 347 10.89 -9.77 11.29
C LYS A 347 10.42 -9.64 9.83
N TRP A 348 9.55 -8.69 9.57
CA TRP A 348 9.02 -8.42 8.23
C TRP A 348 9.79 -7.31 7.51
N PHE A 349 10.23 -6.31 8.26
CA PHE A 349 10.90 -5.12 7.78
C PHE A 349 12.12 -4.81 8.63
N LYS A 350 13.01 -3.98 8.10
CA LYS A 350 14.20 -3.57 8.85
C LYS A 350 13.79 -2.73 10.06
N LEU A 351 14.25 -3.13 11.25
CA LEU A 351 14.09 -2.37 12.48
C LEU A 351 15.26 -1.42 12.68
N LEU A 352 14.96 -0.15 12.92
CA LEU A 352 15.91 0.89 13.27
C LEU A 352 15.61 1.36 14.70
N ILE A 353 16.59 1.27 15.60
CA ILE A 353 16.49 1.74 16.99
C ILE A 353 17.63 2.71 17.23
N GLY A 354 17.34 3.89 17.81
CA GLY A 354 18.39 4.84 18.15
C GLY A 354 17.93 6.28 18.24
N THR A 355 18.92 7.17 18.20
CA THR A 355 18.75 8.61 18.17
C THR A 355 18.30 9.09 16.78
N PRO A 356 17.75 10.31 16.66
CA PRO A 356 17.37 10.88 15.36
C PRO A 356 18.49 10.88 14.32
N LYS A 357 19.73 11.10 14.77
CA LYS A 357 20.92 11.13 13.92
C LYS A 357 21.26 9.74 13.38
N GLU A 358 21.20 8.71 14.23
CA GLU A 358 21.48 7.31 13.85
C GLU A 358 20.41 6.81 12.87
N ILE A 359 19.13 7.06 13.16
CA ILE A 359 18.03 6.70 12.28
C ILE A 359 18.19 7.37 10.90
N ALA A 360 18.47 8.68 10.88
CA ALA A 360 18.66 9.41 9.62
C ALA A 360 19.92 8.95 8.85
N ASN A 361 20.99 8.53 9.53
CA ASN A 361 22.16 7.92 8.89
C ASN A 361 21.81 6.63 8.16
N GLU A 362 21.08 5.75 8.83
CA GLU A 362 20.70 4.45 8.27
C GLU A 362 19.70 4.60 7.12
N MET A 363 18.72 5.50 7.23
CA MET A 363 17.80 5.79 6.14
C MET A 363 18.54 6.36 4.91
N GLN A 364 19.48 7.25 5.11
CA GLN A 364 20.32 7.81 4.03
C GLN A 364 21.16 6.70 3.39
N TYR A 365 21.83 5.88 4.19
CA TYR A 365 22.64 4.74 3.73
C TYR A 365 21.81 3.78 2.86
N LEU A 366 20.61 3.40 3.31
CA LEU A 366 19.72 2.52 2.54
C LEU A 366 19.37 3.11 1.17
N VAL A 367 19.00 4.38 1.12
CA VAL A 367 18.66 5.05 -0.16
C VAL A 367 19.86 5.13 -1.10
N GLU A 368 21.04 5.47 -0.59
CA GLU A 368 22.26 5.60 -1.38
C GLU A 368 22.77 4.25 -1.90
N GLU A 369 22.67 3.19 -1.09
CA GLU A 369 23.17 1.86 -1.46
C GLU A 369 22.21 1.06 -2.35
N THR A 370 20.90 1.22 -2.18
CA THR A 370 19.93 0.33 -2.82
C THR A 370 19.14 0.97 -3.95
N ASP A 371 19.29 2.27 -4.15
CA ASP A 371 18.51 3.08 -5.11
C ASP A 371 16.98 3.08 -4.87
N ILE A 372 16.53 2.73 -3.67
CA ILE A 372 15.12 2.94 -3.29
C ILE A 372 14.79 4.44 -3.27
N ASP A 373 13.51 4.78 -3.44
CA ASP A 373 13.05 6.18 -3.44
C ASP A 373 12.54 6.64 -2.08
N GLY A 374 12.22 5.72 -1.19
CA GLY A 374 11.67 6.07 0.11
C GLY A 374 11.27 4.86 0.95
N PHE A 375 10.39 5.12 1.93
CA PHE A 375 10.02 4.13 2.92
C PHE A 375 8.51 4.10 3.17
N ASN A 376 8.00 2.90 3.41
CA ASN A 376 6.74 2.67 4.11
C ASN A 376 7.06 2.51 5.59
N LEU A 377 6.78 3.54 6.40
CA LEU A 377 7.04 3.54 7.83
C LEU A 377 5.95 2.77 8.56
N VAL A 378 6.36 1.68 9.19
CA VAL A 378 5.50 0.81 9.98
C VAL A 378 5.49 1.27 11.43
N GLN A 379 4.33 1.34 12.05
CA GLN A 379 4.22 1.71 13.45
C GLN A 379 4.00 0.50 14.38
N TYR A 380 4.60 0.59 15.57
CA TYR A 380 4.36 -0.35 16.67
C TYR A 380 3.14 0.06 17.47
N ILE A 381 3.08 1.30 17.90
CA ILE A 381 1.94 1.90 18.61
C ILE A 381 1.44 3.13 17.84
N SER A 382 0.13 3.30 17.79
CA SER A 382 -0.50 4.42 17.08
C SER A 382 -1.12 5.41 18.07
N PRO A 383 -0.94 6.74 17.87
CA PRO A 383 -0.13 7.38 16.84
C PRO A 383 1.34 7.58 17.26
N GLY A 384 1.74 7.07 18.46
CA GLY A 384 3.01 7.37 19.12
C GLY A 384 4.24 7.18 18.25
N THR A 385 4.34 6.07 17.50
CA THR A 385 5.49 5.83 16.61
C THR A 385 5.61 6.91 15.52
N PHE A 386 4.50 7.33 14.91
CA PHE A 386 4.52 8.41 13.92
C PHE A 386 4.82 9.76 14.55
N GLN A 387 4.26 10.04 15.73
CA GLN A 387 4.53 11.28 16.45
C GLN A 387 6.02 11.43 16.76
N ASP A 388 6.64 10.38 17.35
CA ASP A 388 8.07 10.38 17.65
C ASP A 388 8.93 10.59 16.39
N PHE A 389 8.59 9.90 15.30
CA PHE A 389 9.30 10.04 14.04
C PHE A 389 9.18 11.46 13.47
N ILE A 390 7.99 12.04 13.51
CA ILE A 390 7.73 13.41 13.04
C ILE A 390 8.49 14.44 13.87
N ASP A 391 8.47 14.30 15.19
CA ASP A 391 9.08 15.29 16.08
C ASP A 391 10.60 15.18 16.13
N LEU A 392 11.17 13.99 15.94
CA LEU A 392 12.59 13.74 16.14
C LEU A 392 13.37 13.48 14.84
N VAL A 393 12.85 12.64 13.93
CA VAL A 393 13.60 12.22 12.73
C VAL A 393 13.38 13.16 11.56
N VAL A 394 12.16 13.62 11.33
CA VAL A 394 11.82 14.51 10.21
C VAL A 394 12.69 15.78 10.22
N PRO A 395 12.89 16.50 11.35
CA PRO A 395 13.76 17.69 11.38
C PRO A 395 15.21 17.39 10.99
N GLU A 396 15.74 16.23 11.40
CA GLU A 396 17.11 15.82 11.05
C GLU A 396 17.24 15.51 9.56
N LEU A 397 16.25 14.81 8.95
CA LEU A 397 16.22 14.57 7.51
C LEU A 397 16.10 15.87 6.70
N GLN A 398 15.29 16.82 7.17
CA GLN A 398 15.14 18.13 6.56
C GLN A 398 16.45 18.96 6.63
N LYS A 399 17.10 18.98 7.79
CA LYS A 399 18.41 19.63 8.00
C LYS A 399 19.48 19.10 7.04
N ARG A 400 19.47 17.80 6.76
CA ARG A 400 20.38 17.16 5.78
C ARG A 400 20.02 17.44 4.33
N GLY A 401 18.86 18.04 4.07
CA GLY A 401 18.32 18.24 2.73
C GLY A 401 17.82 16.95 2.07
N LEU A 402 17.56 15.90 2.84
CA LEU A 402 17.06 14.62 2.36
C LEU A 402 15.53 14.56 2.30
N TYR A 403 14.83 15.43 3.02
CA TYR A 403 13.39 15.45 3.09
C TYR A 403 12.82 16.83 2.72
N LYS A 404 11.56 16.87 2.31
CA LYS A 404 10.87 18.12 1.95
C LYS A 404 10.55 18.95 3.19
N THR A 405 10.58 20.27 3.04
CA THR A 405 10.19 21.25 4.06
C THR A 405 8.84 21.91 3.79
N GLN A 406 8.30 21.65 2.60
CA GLN A 406 6.96 22.09 2.18
C GLN A 406 6.42 21.11 1.14
N TYR A 407 5.11 21.00 1.05
CA TYR A 407 4.48 20.28 -0.04
C TYR A 407 4.53 21.04 -1.36
N THR A 408 4.58 20.30 -2.46
CA THR A 408 4.28 20.85 -3.78
C THR A 408 2.77 20.79 -4.02
N GLU A 409 2.23 21.75 -4.75
CA GLU A 409 0.83 21.74 -5.17
C GLU A 409 0.60 20.70 -6.27
N GLY A 410 -0.67 20.31 -6.47
CA GLY A 410 -1.07 19.37 -7.50
C GLY A 410 -1.59 18.02 -6.97
N THR A 411 -1.87 17.12 -7.88
CA THR A 411 -2.33 15.76 -7.59
C THR A 411 -1.23 14.95 -6.88
N TYR A 412 -1.60 13.80 -6.32
CA TYR A 412 -0.61 12.92 -5.68
C TYR A 412 0.44 12.43 -6.69
N ARG A 413 0.02 12.13 -7.93
CA ARG A 413 0.97 11.75 -8.99
C ARG A 413 1.94 12.89 -9.31
N GLU A 414 1.49 14.14 -9.40
CA GLU A 414 2.39 15.28 -9.61
C GLU A 414 3.40 15.48 -8.47
N LYS A 415 3.03 15.16 -7.24
CA LYS A 415 3.96 15.20 -6.09
C LYS A 415 5.05 14.14 -6.19
N LEU A 416 4.76 12.98 -6.78
CA LEU A 416 5.73 11.90 -6.98
C LEU A 416 6.61 12.09 -8.22
N PHE A 417 6.04 12.62 -9.31
CA PHE A 417 6.69 12.62 -10.64
C PHE A 417 6.88 14.03 -11.24
N GLY A 418 6.50 15.08 -10.53
CA GLY A 418 6.65 16.46 -10.94
C GLY A 418 5.40 17.07 -11.58
N LYS A 419 5.35 18.39 -11.54
CA LYS A 419 4.22 19.19 -12.04
C LYS A 419 3.91 18.88 -13.51
N GLY A 420 2.62 18.77 -13.83
CA GLY A 420 2.11 18.43 -15.16
C GLY A 420 1.93 16.92 -15.42
N ASN A 421 2.41 16.07 -14.53
CA ASN A 421 2.24 14.61 -14.63
C ASN A 421 1.02 14.13 -13.80
N SER A 422 -0.15 14.72 -14.02
CA SER A 422 -1.37 14.33 -13.30
C SER A 422 -1.96 13.01 -13.78
N LYS A 423 -1.69 12.61 -15.03
CA LYS A 423 -2.15 11.37 -15.68
C LYS A 423 -1.00 10.38 -15.86
N LEU A 424 -1.33 9.12 -16.15
CA LEU A 424 -0.33 8.11 -16.52
C LEU A 424 0.51 8.59 -17.72
N PRO A 425 1.86 8.36 -17.68
CA PRO A 425 2.75 8.85 -18.72
C PRO A 425 2.54 8.14 -20.07
N ASN A 426 2.89 8.81 -21.17
CA ASN A 426 2.70 8.28 -22.51
C ASN A 426 3.50 7.00 -22.83
N ASN A 427 4.52 6.68 -22.05
CA ASN A 427 5.27 5.43 -22.18
C ASN A 427 4.70 4.31 -21.29
N HIS A 428 3.56 4.52 -20.63
CA HIS A 428 2.80 3.45 -20.00
C HIS A 428 2.03 2.69 -21.09
N PHE A 429 1.92 1.37 -20.97
CA PHE A 429 1.28 0.54 -22.00
C PHE A 429 -0.19 0.91 -22.27
N ILE A 430 -0.86 1.61 -21.36
CA ILE A 430 -2.22 2.15 -21.56
C ILE A 430 -2.34 3.01 -22.83
N ASN A 431 -1.24 3.54 -23.32
CA ASN A 431 -1.25 4.36 -24.52
C ASN A 431 -1.68 3.59 -25.78
N GLU A 432 -1.53 2.26 -25.78
CA GLU A 432 -2.07 1.40 -26.84
C GLU A 432 -3.60 1.55 -26.92
N TYR A 433 -4.28 1.60 -25.78
CA TYR A 433 -5.72 1.78 -25.72
C TYR A 433 -6.14 3.21 -26.06
N ARG A 434 -5.43 4.24 -25.60
CA ARG A 434 -5.70 5.64 -25.93
C ARG A 434 -5.66 5.87 -27.45
N ASN A 435 -4.72 5.26 -28.14
CA ASN A 435 -4.58 5.37 -29.61
C ASN A 435 -5.67 4.62 -30.40
N THR A 436 -6.38 3.68 -29.78
CA THR A 436 -7.43 2.91 -30.46
C THR A 436 -8.70 3.75 -30.70
N PHE A 437 -8.97 4.73 -29.84
CA PHE A 437 -10.13 5.62 -29.94
C PHE A 437 -9.82 6.98 -30.60
N ALA A 438 -8.56 7.30 -30.83
CA ALA A 438 -8.16 8.53 -31.51
C ALA A 438 -8.27 8.40 -33.06
N LYS A 439 -8.72 7.26 -33.56
CA LYS A 439 -9.01 6.99 -34.97
C LYS A 439 -10.50 6.91 -35.24
#